data_62a3b0da01e7e41c65fe47175e1980d2
#
_entry.id   62a3b0da01e7e41c65fe47175e1980d2
#
_cell.length_a   1.000
_cell.length_b   1.000
_cell.length_c   1.000
_cell.angle_alpha   90.00
_cell.angle_beta   90.00
_cell.angle_gamma   90.00
#
_symmetry.space_group_name_H-M   'P 1'
#
loop_
_entity.id
_entity.type
_entity.pdbx_description
1 polymer ?
#
loop_
_entity_poly.entity_id
_entity_poly.type
_entity_poly.pdbx_seq_one_letter_code
_entity_poly.pdbx_strand_id
1 'polypeptide(L)'
;MRSPIASDASDRIDAVIFDCDGTLVDSESLSTTVVLEMLAEHGVVLEYVHMLERSRGRQFAVIVDELRTEYPHALAESFIEDFRLRSMRLFRERLQPIAGAVALVEALHLPMCVASNAPRNKIEACLEITGMLSRFEGRIVSAYEVGAWKPDPALVLAACALFDLPPERCLLVEDSVAGVEAGIAAGVHVLGYRIDTPNADWPGDRVRLIDDLADVLTRVAA
;
A
#
# COMPACT_ATOMS: atom_id res chain seq x y z
N MET A 1 42.04 -19.78 11.23
CA MET A 1 41.28 -18.61 11.73
C MET A 1 40.60 -17.96 10.55
N ARG A 2 39.27 -18.14 10.39
CA ARG A 2 38.48 -17.42 9.39
C ARG A 2 38.09 -16.09 10.03
N SER A 3 38.50 -14.99 9.41
CA SER A 3 38.03 -13.65 9.78
C SER A 3 36.48 -13.62 9.72
N PRO A 4 35.81 -12.96 10.68
CA PRO A 4 34.39 -12.75 10.55
C PRO A 4 34.16 -11.89 9.30
N ILE A 5 33.26 -12.34 8.42
CA ILE A 5 32.75 -11.57 7.29
C ILE A 5 32.07 -10.36 7.94
N ALA A 6 32.58 -9.17 7.69
CA ALA A 6 31.91 -7.94 8.05
C ALA A 6 30.56 -7.97 7.38
N SER A 7 29.48 -7.92 8.15
CA SER A 7 28.14 -7.69 7.63
C SER A 7 28.22 -6.38 6.85
N ASP A 8 27.88 -6.45 5.55
CA ASP A 8 27.92 -5.30 4.67
C ASP A 8 27.00 -4.22 5.27
N ALA A 9 27.55 -3.03 5.53
CA ALA A 9 26.80 -1.94 6.15
C ALA A 9 25.60 -1.49 5.30
N SER A 10 25.52 -1.99 4.05
CA SER A 10 24.43 -1.74 3.10
C SER A 10 23.14 -2.50 3.40
N ASP A 11 23.18 -3.58 4.21
CA ASP A 11 22.01 -4.44 4.46
C ASP A 11 21.19 -4.06 5.70
N ARG A 12 21.68 -3.10 6.48
CA ARG A 12 20.99 -2.66 7.70
C ARG A 12 19.79 -1.77 7.39
N ILE A 13 18.64 -2.12 7.94
CA ILE A 13 17.40 -1.32 7.87
C ILE A 13 17.27 -0.44 9.12
N ASP A 14 16.98 0.85 8.93
CA ASP A 14 16.79 1.82 10.00
C ASP A 14 15.39 2.41 10.05
N ALA A 15 14.58 2.26 9.00
CA ALA A 15 13.18 2.67 8.98
C ALA A 15 12.35 1.73 8.10
N VAL A 16 11.05 1.62 8.43
CA VAL A 16 10.08 0.82 7.67
C VAL A 16 8.99 1.71 7.11
N ILE A 17 8.73 1.58 5.81
CA ILE A 17 7.68 2.26 5.07
C ILE A 17 6.62 1.20 4.76
N PHE A 18 5.38 1.44 5.16
CA PHE A 18 4.27 0.55 4.85
C PHE A 18 3.39 1.14 3.76
N ASP A 19 2.96 0.35 2.81
CA ASP A 19 1.71 0.65 2.13
C ASP A 19 0.54 0.52 3.11
N CYS A 20 -0.63 1.05 2.75
CA CYS A 20 -1.81 1.03 3.59
C CYS A 20 -2.81 -0.04 3.16
N ASP A 21 -3.31 0.10 1.93
CA ASP A 21 -4.44 -0.68 1.39
C ASP A 21 -3.96 -2.05 0.89
N GLY A 22 -4.42 -3.14 1.49
CA GLY A 22 -3.96 -4.50 1.17
C GLY A 22 -2.73 -4.95 1.99
N THR A 23 -1.99 -4.01 2.60
CA THR A 23 -0.82 -4.30 3.45
C THR A 23 -1.14 -4.17 4.94
N LEU A 24 -1.68 -3.04 5.39
CA LEU A 24 -2.08 -2.82 6.79
C LEU A 24 -3.57 -3.04 7.04
N VAL A 25 -4.42 -2.68 6.07
CA VAL A 25 -5.88 -2.73 6.18
C VAL A 25 -6.50 -3.40 4.95
N ASP A 26 -7.55 -4.22 5.16
CA ASP A 26 -8.30 -4.90 4.08
C ASP A 26 -9.40 -3.98 3.52
N SER A 27 -8.98 -2.85 2.94
CA SER A 27 -9.90 -1.87 2.37
C SER A 27 -10.21 -2.12 0.91
N GLU A 28 -9.37 -2.86 0.17
CA GLU A 28 -9.54 -3.11 -1.26
C GLU A 28 -10.78 -3.98 -1.54
N SER A 29 -10.98 -5.02 -0.74
CA SER A 29 -12.14 -5.90 -0.84
C SER A 29 -13.46 -5.15 -0.67
N LEU A 30 -13.53 -4.24 0.30
CA LEU A 30 -14.70 -3.42 0.57
C LEU A 30 -14.89 -2.34 -0.50
N SER A 31 -13.82 -1.70 -0.95
CA SER A 31 -13.84 -0.73 -2.04
C SER A 31 -14.36 -1.35 -3.34
N THR A 32 -13.89 -2.54 -3.67
CA THR A 32 -14.36 -3.30 -4.83
C THR A 32 -15.85 -3.59 -4.75
N THR A 33 -16.35 -4.00 -3.58
CA THR A 33 -17.78 -4.22 -3.36
C THR A 33 -18.59 -2.96 -3.65
N VAL A 34 -18.16 -1.81 -3.13
CA VAL A 34 -18.86 -0.52 -3.35
C VAL A 34 -18.88 -0.15 -4.84
N VAL A 35 -17.78 -0.29 -5.55
CA VAL A 35 -17.74 -0.01 -7.01
C VAL A 35 -18.72 -0.88 -7.76
N LEU A 36 -18.76 -2.18 -7.47
CA LEU A 36 -19.65 -3.13 -8.13
C LEU A 36 -21.12 -2.84 -7.84
N GLU A 37 -21.46 -2.50 -6.59
CA GLU A 37 -22.82 -2.09 -6.23
C GLU A 37 -23.26 -0.83 -6.99
N MET A 38 -22.38 0.18 -7.06
CA MET A 38 -22.65 1.42 -7.79
C MET A 38 -22.83 1.19 -9.29
N LEU A 39 -22.01 0.33 -9.89
CA LEU A 39 -22.16 -0.04 -11.30
C LEU A 39 -23.45 -0.83 -11.56
N ALA A 40 -23.82 -1.74 -10.66
CA ALA A 40 -25.04 -2.54 -10.76
C ALA A 40 -26.32 -1.70 -10.68
N GLU A 41 -26.33 -0.58 -9.92
CA GLU A 41 -27.42 0.39 -9.90
C GLU A 41 -27.74 0.96 -11.30
N HIS A 42 -26.74 0.92 -12.20
CA HIS A 42 -26.87 1.37 -13.60
C HIS A 42 -26.88 0.22 -14.62
N GLY A 43 -27.12 -1.01 -14.15
CA GLY A 43 -27.25 -2.20 -15.02
C GLY A 43 -25.93 -2.77 -15.52
N VAL A 44 -24.78 -2.34 -14.97
CA VAL A 44 -23.46 -2.90 -15.29
C VAL A 44 -23.08 -3.95 -14.24
N VAL A 45 -22.87 -5.19 -14.67
CA VAL A 45 -22.45 -6.30 -13.81
C VAL A 45 -21.05 -6.75 -14.22
N LEU A 46 -20.11 -6.66 -13.29
CA LEU A 46 -18.73 -7.11 -13.46
C LEU A 46 -18.41 -8.19 -12.43
N GLU A 47 -17.50 -9.07 -12.79
CA GLU A 47 -16.97 -10.08 -11.87
C GLU A 47 -16.09 -9.45 -10.82
N TYR A 48 -16.29 -9.85 -9.55
CA TYR A 48 -15.57 -9.30 -8.38
C TYR A 48 -14.05 -9.43 -8.52
N VAL A 49 -13.57 -10.62 -8.91
CA VAL A 49 -12.13 -10.90 -9.03
C VAL A 49 -11.50 -9.99 -10.07
N HIS A 50 -12.12 -9.81 -11.22
CA HIS A 50 -11.60 -8.94 -12.28
C HIS A 50 -11.55 -7.46 -11.86
N MET A 51 -12.56 -7.00 -11.10
CA MET A 51 -12.57 -5.62 -10.62
C MET A 51 -11.52 -5.40 -9.53
N LEU A 52 -11.33 -6.37 -8.63
CA LEU A 52 -10.29 -6.33 -7.59
C LEU A 52 -8.89 -6.26 -8.21
N GLU A 53 -8.58 -7.16 -9.14
CA GLU A 53 -7.30 -7.19 -9.87
C GLU A 53 -7.05 -5.88 -10.63
N ARG A 54 -8.09 -5.35 -11.28
CA ARG A 54 -8.03 -4.07 -12.00
C ARG A 54 -7.71 -2.89 -11.09
N SER A 55 -8.10 -2.95 -9.82
CA SER A 55 -8.00 -1.85 -8.87
C SER A 55 -6.71 -1.85 -8.06
N ARG A 56 -6.11 -3.02 -7.85
CA ARG A 56 -4.98 -3.21 -6.93
C ARG A 56 -3.79 -2.31 -7.26
N GLY A 57 -3.38 -1.50 -6.30
CA GLY A 57 -2.21 -0.61 -6.40
C GLY A 57 -2.34 0.55 -7.38
N ARG A 58 -3.49 0.73 -8.04
CA ARG A 58 -3.70 1.77 -9.06
C ARG A 58 -4.39 3.01 -8.51
N GLN A 59 -4.15 4.14 -9.16
CA GLN A 59 -4.86 5.37 -8.86
C GLN A 59 -6.35 5.23 -9.25
N PHE A 60 -7.26 5.42 -8.29
CA PHE A 60 -8.70 5.21 -8.50
C PHE A 60 -9.30 6.07 -9.61
N ALA A 61 -8.82 7.31 -9.78
CA ALA A 61 -9.29 8.19 -10.85
C ALA A 61 -9.05 7.60 -12.26
N VAL A 62 -7.90 6.95 -12.47
CA VAL A 62 -7.58 6.28 -13.74
C VAL A 62 -8.55 5.13 -14.02
N ILE A 63 -8.86 4.34 -13.00
CA ILE A 63 -9.83 3.24 -13.11
C ILE A 63 -11.22 3.76 -13.46
N VAL A 64 -11.64 4.86 -12.83
CA VAL A 64 -12.94 5.49 -13.11
C VAL A 64 -13.00 6.03 -14.54
N ASP A 65 -11.91 6.61 -15.06
CA ASP A 65 -11.86 7.11 -16.44
C ASP A 65 -11.94 5.96 -17.46
N GLU A 66 -11.28 4.83 -17.18
CA GLU A 66 -11.43 3.61 -17.98
C GLU A 66 -12.88 3.11 -17.96
N LEU A 67 -13.49 3.00 -16.77
CA LEU A 67 -14.89 2.57 -16.63
C LEU A 67 -15.86 3.53 -17.32
N ARG A 68 -15.61 4.85 -17.30
CA ARG A 68 -16.42 5.83 -18.04
C ARG A 68 -16.35 5.61 -19.55
N THR A 69 -15.18 5.21 -20.04
CA THR A 69 -15.00 4.90 -21.46
C THR A 69 -15.76 3.63 -21.85
N GLU A 70 -15.72 2.61 -21.00
CA GLU A 70 -16.39 1.32 -21.24
C GLU A 70 -17.92 1.40 -21.02
N TYR A 71 -18.36 2.18 -20.01
CA TYR A 71 -19.75 2.29 -19.56
C TYR A 71 -20.18 3.76 -19.39
N PRO A 72 -20.25 4.55 -20.45
CA PRO A 72 -20.46 6.01 -20.37
C PRO A 72 -21.80 6.42 -19.72
N HIS A 73 -22.78 5.52 -19.68
CA HIS A 73 -24.09 5.77 -19.07
C HIS A 73 -24.13 5.42 -17.55
N ALA A 74 -23.12 4.74 -17.02
CA ALA A 74 -23.14 4.20 -15.66
C ALA A 74 -22.41 5.07 -14.64
N LEU A 75 -21.55 6.00 -15.06
CA LEU A 75 -20.72 6.78 -14.15
C LEU A 75 -21.03 8.28 -14.27
N ALA A 76 -21.81 8.80 -13.32
CA ALA A 76 -22.06 10.24 -13.19
C ALA A 76 -20.77 11.00 -12.84
N GLU A 77 -20.76 12.32 -13.00
CA GLU A 77 -19.65 13.18 -12.58
C GLU A 77 -19.33 13.02 -11.09
N SER A 78 -20.35 12.85 -10.25
CA SER A 78 -20.22 12.63 -8.79
C SER A 78 -19.70 11.24 -8.40
N PHE A 79 -19.47 10.30 -9.34
CA PHE A 79 -19.18 8.90 -9.04
C PHE A 79 -18.03 8.73 -8.03
N ILE A 80 -16.93 9.48 -8.17
CA ILE A 80 -15.79 9.40 -7.25
C ILE A 80 -16.17 9.89 -5.84
N GLU A 81 -16.96 10.95 -5.73
CA GLU A 81 -17.39 11.49 -4.45
C GLU A 81 -18.35 10.52 -3.75
N ASP A 82 -19.33 10.02 -4.47
CA ASP A 82 -20.29 9.03 -3.96
C ASP A 82 -19.60 7.74 -3.53
N PHE A 83 -18.65 7.25 -4.33
CA PHE A 83 -17.81 6.12 -3.97
C PHE A 83 -17.06 6.34 -2.66
N ARG A 84 -16.43 7.50 -2.48
CA ARG A 84 -15.70 7.83 -1.25
C ARG A 84 -16.61 7.83 -0.03
N LEU A 85 -17.79 8.42 -0.16
CA LEU A 85 -18.79 8.47 0.93
C LEU A 85 -19.29 7.06 1.30
N ARG A 86 -19.66 6.25 0.30
CA ARG A 86 -20.13 4.86 0.52
C ARG A 86 -19.03 3.98 1.09
N SER A 87 -17.81 4.07 0.55
CA SER A 87 -16.66 3.31 1.05
C SER A 87 -16.36 3.65 2.50
N MET A 88 -16.31 4.93 2.87
CA MET A 88 -16.05 5.35 4.24
C MET A 88 -17.13 4.88 5.23
N ARG A 89 -18.40 4.81 4.78
CA ARG A 89 -19.47 4.23 5.60
C ARG A 89 -19.24 2.75 5.82
N LEU A 90 -18.96 2.00 4.75
CA LEU A 90 -18.71 0.56 4.81
C LEU A 90 -17.44 0.24 5.64
N PHE A 91 -16.38 1.06 5.55
CA PHE A 91 -15.17 0.90 6.36
C PHE A 91 -15.47 1.02 7.85
N ARG A 92 -16.25 1.99 8.29
CA ARG A 92 -16.66 2.12 9.71
C ARG A 92 -17.41 0.90 10.24
N GLU A 93 -18.11 0.19 9.37
CA GLU A 93 -18.92 -0.98 9.73
C GLU A 93 -18.12 -2.29 9.69
N ARG A 94 -17.16 -2.42 8.75
CA ARG A 94 -16.61 -3.75 8.39
C ARG A 94 -15.10 -3.81 8.23
N LEU A 95 -14.38 -2.67 8.17
CA LEU A 95 -12.95 -2.70 7.91
C LEU A 95 -12.21 -3.49 9.00
N GLN A 96 -11.33 -4.37 8.56
CA GLN A 96 -10.46 -5.14 9.42
C GLN A 96 -9.00 -4.84 9.10
N PRO A 97 -8.09 -4.92 10.06
CA PRO A 97 -6.66 -4.94 9.77
C PRO A 97 -6.31 -6.22 9.02
N ILE A 98 -5.29 -6.15 8.18
CA ILE A 98 -4.67 -7.34 7.60
C ILE A 98 -4.14 -8.23 8.74
N ALA A 99 -4.26 -9.55 8.58
CA ALA A 99 -3.80 -10.50 9.57
C ALA A 99 -2.32 -10.27 9.94
N GLY A 100 -2.03 -10.09 11.22
CA GLY A 100 -0.68 -9.80 11.71
C GLY A 100 -0.28 -8.32 11.69
N ALA A 101 -0.98 -7.42 10.99
CA ALA A 101 -0.59 -6.02 10.87
C ALA A 101 -0.51 -5.28 12.21
N VAL A 102 -1.53 -5.41 13.06
CA VAL A 102 -1.53 -4.78 14.40
C VAL A 102 -0.37 -5.28 15.25
N ALA A 103 -0.18 -6.60 15.30
CA ALA A 103 0.89 -7.21 16.10
C ALA A 103 2.29 -6.77 15.58
N LEU A 104 2.47 -6.68 14.25
CA LEU A 104 3.70 -6.18 13.65
C LEU A 104 3.97 -4.72 14.04
N VAL A 105 2.97 -3.84 13.86
CA VAL A 105 3.10 -2.41 14.16
C VAL A 105 3.39 -2.16 15.65
N GLU A 106 2.82 -2.97 16.54
CA GLU A 106 3.09 -2.91 17.97
C GLU A 106 4.51 -3.39 18.33
N ALA A 107 4.96 -4.48 17.71
CA ALA A 107 6.26 -5.08 18.00
C ALA A 107 7.45 -4.34 17.36
N LEU A 108 7.20 -3.55 16.31
CA LEU A 108 8.25 -2.86 15.57
C LEU A 108 8.76 -1.65 16.35
N HIS A 109 10.08 -1.63 16.64
CA HIS A 109 10.74 -0.54 17.38
C HIS A 109 11.45 0.47 16.48
N LEU A 110 11.64 0.17 15.19
CA LEU A 110 12.20 1.12 14.23
C LEU A 110 11.21 2.26 13.92
N PRO A 111 11.72 3.42 13.51
CA PRO A 111 10.89 4.45 12.90
C PRO A 111 10.06 3.87 11.75
N MET A 112 8.77 4.23 11.67
CA MET A 112 7.90 3.74 10.62
C MET A 112 6.97 4.84 10.11
N CYS A 113 6.57 4.75 8.84
CA CYS A 113 5.58 5.62 8.21
C CYS A 113 4.68 4.84 7.26
N VAL A 114 3.61 5.49 6.82
CA VAL A 114 2.77 5.01 5.73
C VAL A 114 3.02 5.82 4.48
N ALA A 115 3.15 5.16 3.31
CA ALA A 115 3.21 5.77 1.98
C ALA A 115 2.17 5.11 1.06
N SER A 116 1.07 5.81 0.77
CA SER A 116 -0.08 5.23 0.06
C SER A 116 -0.56 6.09 -1.11
N ASN A 117 -1.08 5.42 -2.14
CA ASN A 117 -1.76 6.05 -3.28
C ASN A 117 -3.12 6.66 -2.92
N ALA A 118 -3.59 6.46 -1.69
CA ALA A 118 -4.85 6.99 -1.18
C ALA A 118 -4.73 8.44 -0.66
N PRO A 119 -5.82 9.21 -0.61
CA PRO A 119 -5.83 10.51 0.04
C PRO A 119 -5.66 10.38 1.56
N ARG A 120 -4.99 11.34 2.19
CA ARG A 120 -4.63 11.35 3.62
C ARG A 120 -5.80 11.03 4.54
N ASN A 121 -6.94 11.68 4.33
CA ASN A 121 -8.13 11.48 5.16
C ASN A 121 -8.66 10.03 5.14
N LYS A 122 -8.52 9.31 4.02
CA LYS A 122 -8.83 7.88 3.93
C LYS A 122 -7.84 7.07 4.74
N ILE A 123 -6.53 7.33 4.57
CA ILE A 123 -5.46 6.61 5.28
C ILE A 123 -5.66 6.75 6.80
N GLU A 124 -5.82 7.98 7.28
CA GLU A 124 -6.03 8.28 8.71
C GLU A 124 -7.26 7.56 9.26
N ALA A 125 -8.40 7.65 8.54
CA ALA A 125 -9.62 6.99 8.97
C ALA A 125 -9.50 5.46 9.00
N CYS A 126 -8.84 4.84 8.02
CA CYS A 126 -8.61 3.39 8.02
C CYS A 126 -7.70 2.96 9.17
N LEU A 127 -6.62 3.70 9.45
CA LEU A 127 -5.73 3.44 10.56
C LEU A 127 -6.40 3.70 11.92
N GLU A 128 -7.29 4.69 12.03
CA GLU A 128 -8.09 4.95 13.24
C GLU A 128 -9.05 3.80 13.52
N ILE A 129 -9.82 3.37 12.51
CA ILE A 129 -10.78 2.25 12.63
C ILE A 129 -10.07 0.96 13.08
N THR A 130 -8.85 0.73 12.60
CA THR A 130 -8.06 -0.48 12.91
C THR A 130 -7.14 -0.33 14.13
N GLY A 131 -7.18 0.82 14.82
CA GLY A 131 -6.43 1.09 16.05
C GLY A 131 -4.94 1.37 15.87
N MET A 132 -4.46 1.57 14.63
CA MET A 132 -3.04 1.76 14.35
C MET A 132 -2.63 3.23 14.19
N LEU A 133 -3.57 4.20 14.12
CA LEU A 133 -3.27 5.60 13.76
C LEU A 133 -2.20 6.23 14.66
N SER A 134 -2.26 5.98 15.98
CA SER A 134 -1.31 6.57 16.94
C SER A 134 0.16 6.20 16.67
N ARG A 135 0.41 5.07 16.01
CA ARG A 135 1.75 4.61 15.64
C ARG A 135 2.32 5.36 14.44
N PHE A 136 1.44 6.00 13.63
CA PHE A 136 1.79 6.71 12.39
C PHE A 136 1.50 8.21 12.45
N GLU A 137 1.18 8.74 13.63
CA GLU A 137 0.87 10.17 13.80
C GLU A 137 2.04 11.05 13.31
N GLY A 138 1.74 11.99 12.38
CA GLY A 138 2.73 12.84 11.74
C GLY A 138 3.63 12.13 10.71
N ARG A 139 3.40 10.85 10.42
CA ARG A 139 4.22 10.01 9.54
C ARG A 139 3.39 9.29 8.48
N ILE A 140 2.52 10.02 7.82
CA ILE A 140 1.73 9.55 6.68
C ILE A 140 2.13 10.37 5.47
N VAL A 141 2.43 9.71 4.35
CA VAL A 141 2.73 10.31 3.05
C VAL A 141 1.66 9.86 2.06
N SER A 142 0.88 10.82 1.57
CA SER A 142 -0.17 10.58 0.59
C SER A 142 0.31 10.99 -0.80
N ALA A 143 0.04 10.16 -1.81
CA ALA A 143 0.30 10.49 -3.21
C ALA A 143 -0.38 11.79 -3.65
N TYR A 144 -1.54 12.11 -3.07
CA TYR A 144 -2.27 13.36 -3.36
C TYR A 144 -1.53 14.62 -2.88
N GLU A 145 -0.68 14.51 -1.87
CA GLU A 145 0.13 15.62 -1.35
C GLU A 145 1.45 15.72 -2.07
N VAL A 146 2.04 14.58 -2.44
CA VAL A 146 3.29 14.51 -3.20
C VAL A 146 3.07 14.86 -4.67
N GLY A 147 1.88 14.59 -5.22
CA GLY A 147 1.56 14.74 -6.64
C GLY A 147 2.13 13.60 -7.50
N ALA A 148 2.49 12.48 -6.90
CA ALA A 148 3.05 11.30 -7.58
C ALA A 148 2.47 10.01 -6.97
N TRP A 149 2.07 9.07 -7.83
CA TRP A 149 1.47 7.79 -7.48
C TRP A 149 2.40 6.65 -7.85
N LYS A 150 2.48 5.60 -7.04
CA LYS A 150 3.14 4.35 -7.42
C LYS A 150 2.64 3.90 -8.80
N PRO A 151 3.51 3.52 -9.74
CA PRO A 151 4.90 3.11 -9.57
C PRO A 151 5.96 4.24 -9.62
N ASP A 152 5.58 5.53 -9.63
CA ASP A 152 6.54 6.63 -9.53
C ASP A 152 7.26 6.55 -8.17
N PRO A 153 8.61 6.59 -8.12
CA PRO A 153 9.39 6.49 -6.89
C PRO A 153 9.24 7.70 -5.95
N ALA A 154 8.72 8.82 -6.42
CA ALA A 154 8.69 10.07 -5.65
C ALA A 154 7.93 9.93 -4.31
N LEU A 155 6.85 9.11 -4.28
CA LEU A 155 6.11 8.83 -3.06
C LEU A 155 6.98 8.10 -2.01
N VAL A 156 7.75 7.10 -2.44
CA VAL A 156 8.65 6.33 -1.57
C VAL A 156 9.83 7.18 -1.13
N LEU A 157 10.40 7.99 -2.02
CA LEU A 157 11.47 8.93 -1.70
C LEU A 157 11.02 9.98 -0.69
N ALA A 158 9.80 10.49 -0.80
CA ALA A 158 9.21 11.40 0.18
C ALA A 158 9.07 10.73 1.56
N ALA A 159 8.75 9.43 1.60
CA ALA A 159 8.71 8.67 2.84
C ALA A 159 10.10 8.48 3.47
N CYS A 160 11.14 8.20 2.68
CA CYS A 160 12.52 8.14 3.17
C CYS A 160 12.96 9.50 3.76
N ALA A 161 12.59 10.60 3.12
CA ALA A 161 12.93 11.95 3.57
C ALA A 161 12.33 12.30 4.96
N LEU A 162 11.22 11.70 5.37
CA LEU A 162 10.66 11.87 6.72
C LEU A 162 11.63 11.44 7.83
N PHE A 163 12.54 10.52 7.52
CA PHE A 163 13.50 9.96 8.48
C PHE A 163 14.91 10.52 8.32
N ASP A 164 15.13 11.40 7.33
CA ASP A 164 16.48 11.86 6.95
C ASP A 164 17.43 10.69 6.67
N LEU A 165 16.91 9.63 6.03
CA LEU A 165 17.63 8.43 5.68
C LEU A 165 17.78 8.27 4.17
N PRO A 166 18.92 7.73 3.71
CA PRO A 166 19.09 7.33 2.33
C PRO A 166 18.20 6.10 2.02
N PRO A 167 17.70 5.94 0.79
CA PRO A 167 16.76 4.87 0.43
C PRO A 167 17.23 3.46 0.80
N GLU A 168 18.52 3.15 0.62
CA GLU A 168 19.11 1.84 0.93
C GLU A 168 19.06 1.45 2.42
N ARG A 169 18.69 2.40 3.30
CA ARG A 169 18.49 2.17 4.73
C ARG A 169 17.00 2.01 5.10
N CYS A 170 16.12 2.07 4.11
CA CYS A 170 14.68 1.96 4.28
C CYS A 170 14.16 0.64 3.71
N LEU A 171 13.15 0.09 4.37
CA LEU A 171 12.42 -1.10 3.94
C LEU A 171 10.98 -0.71 3.60
N LEU A 172 10.54 -1.01 2.38
CA LEU A 172 9.13 -0.90 1.97
C LEU A 172 8.45 -2.26 2.11
N VAL A 173 7.25 -2.27 2.71
CA VAL A 173 6.34 -3.43 2.76
C VAL A 173 5.12 -3.09 1.90
N GLU A 174 4.83 -3.94 0.89
CA GLU A 174 3.93 -3.60 -0.21
C GLU A 174 3.27 -4.85 -0.80
N ASP A 175 1.97 -4.78 -1.14
CA ASP A 175 1.21 -5.92 -1.70
C ASP A 175 0.88 -5.79 -3.20
N SER A 176 1.30 -4.69 -3.85
CA SER A 176 1.04 -4.46 -5.27
C SER A 176 2.32 -4.44 -6.11
N VAL A 177 2.21 -4.88 -7.38
CA VAL A 177 3.32 -4.80 -8.35
C VAL A 177 3.78 -3.35 -8.52
N ALA A 178 2.84 -2.41 -8.66
CA ALA A 178 3.17 -0.99 -8.83
C ALA A 178 3.96 -0.42 -7.64
N GLY A 179 3.62 -0.83 -6.42
CA GLY A 179 4.34 -0.40 -5.23
C GLY A 179 5.73 -1.02 -5.11
N VAL A 180 5.88 -2.30 -5.46
CA VAL A 180 7.20 -2.95 -5.53
C VAL A 180 8.09 -2.23 -6.55
N GLU A 181 7.57 -1.91 -7.74
CA GLU A 181 8.30 -1.17 -8.77
C GLU A 181 8.69 0.24 -8.31
N ALA A 182 7.81 0.94 -7.59
CA ALA A 182 8.15 2.23 -6.97
C ALA A 182 9.30 2.09 -5.97
N GLY A 183 9.29 1.05 -5.13
CA GLY A 183 10.37 0.77 -4.18
C GLY A 183 11.70 0.46 -4.86
N ILE A 184 11.70 -0.37 -5.90
CA ILE A 184 12.89 -0.68 -6.71
C ILE A 184 13.44 0.62 -7.33
N ALA A 185 12.59 1.42 -7.96
CA ALA A 185 12.98 2.67 -8.60
C ALA A 185 13.50 3.71 -7.58
N ALA A 186 12.97 3.71 -6.35
CA ALA A 186 13.45 4.54 -5.26
C ALA A 186 14.78 4.06 -4.65
N GLY A 187 15.17 2.80 -4.89
CA GLY A 187 16.40 2.21 -4.34
C GLY A 187 16.27 1.68 -2.91
N VAL A 188 15.06 1.50 -2.38
CA VAL A 188 14.82 0.89 -1.07
C VAL A 188 14.86 -0.64 -1.13
N HIS A 189 14.99 -1.31 0.02
CA HIS A 189 14.66 -2.72 0.14
C HIS A 189 13.15 -2.91 0.12
N VAL A 190 12.66 -4.01 -0.47
CA VAL A 190 11.23 -4.27 -0.61
C VAL A 190 10.88 -5.66 -0.09
N LEU A 191 9.86 -5.75 0.74
CA LEU A 191 9.13 -6.98 1.03
C LEU A 191 7.80 -6.94 0.29
N GLY A 192 7.69 -7.74 -0.77
CA GLY A 192 6.45 -7.92 -1.54
C GLY A 192 5.53 -8.88 -0.79
N TYR A 193 4.47 -8.36 -0.18
CA TYR A 193 3.53 -9.14 0.61
C TYR A 193 2.44 -9.73 -0.27
N ARG A 194 2.36 -11.06 -0.33
CA ARG A 194 1.33 -11.81 -1.09
C ARG A 194 1.18 -11.35 -2.54
N ILE A 195 2.30 -11.14 -3.21
CA ILE A 195 2.31 -10.82 -4.65
C ILE A 195 2.04 -12.09 -5.46
N ASP A 196 0.87 -12.19 -6.09
CA ASP A 196 0.45 -13.36 -6.85
C ASP A 196 1.24 -13.53 -8.17
N THR A 197 1.63 -12.41 -8.79
CA THR A 197 2.31 -12.40 -10.10
C THR A 197 3.59 -11.57 -10.04
N PRO A 198 4.65 -12.07 -9.38
CA PRO A 198 5.91 -11.34 -9.30
C PRO A 198 6.58 -11.25 -10.67
N ASN A 199 7.24 -10.12 -10.93
CA ASN A 199 8.08 -9.97 -12.11
C ASN A 199 9.42 -10.69 -11.88
N ALA A 200 9.78 -11.60 -12.78
CA ALA A 200 11.01 -12.39 -12.69
C ALA A 200 12.29 -11.53 -12.79
N ASP A 201 12.18 -10.32 -13.34
CA ASP A 201 13.29 -9.38 -13.51
C ASP A 201 13.55 -8.51 -12.27
N TRP A 202 12.77 -8.64 -11.20
CA TRP A 202 13.02 -7.89 -9.97
C TRP A 202 14.35 -8.31 -9.32
N PRO A 203 15.16 -7.36 -8.83
CA PRO A 203 16.47 -7.63 -8.24
C PRO A 203 16.33 -8.41 -6.93
N GLY A 204 16.75 -9.69 -6.92
CA GLY A 204 16.57 -10.60 -5.79
C GLY A 204 17.42 -10.26 -4.54
N ASP A 205 18.36 -9.33 -4.64
CA ASP A 205 19.13 -8.78 -3.53
C ASP A 205 18.35 -7.69 -2.77
N ARG A 206 17.38 -7.04 -3.43
CA ARG A 206 16.57 -5.95 -2.86
C ARG A 206 15.10 -6.30 -2.66
N VAL A 207 14.54 -7.23 -3.44
CA VAL A 207 13.14 -7.64 -3.37
C VAL A 207 13.05 -9.05 -2.82
N ARG A 208 12.30 -9.22 -1.73
CA ARG A 208 11.93 -10.52 -1.18
C ARG A 208 10.42 -10.62 -1.09
N LEU A 209 9.86 -11.76 -1.50
CA LEU A 209 8.44 -12.05 -1.33
C LEU A 209 8.20 -12.68 0.04
N ILE A 210 7.09 -12.29 0.66
CA ILE A 210 6.64 -12.81 1.96
C ILE A 210 5.14 -13.09 1.92
N ASP A 211 4.71 -14.10 2.66
CA ASP A 211 3.30 -14.45 2.85
C ASP A 211 2.80 -14.08 4.25
N ASP A 212 3.70 -13.80 5.18
CA ASP A 212 3.39 -13.40 6.56
C ASP A 212 4.09 -12.08 6.91
N LEU A 213 3.31 -11.15 7.47
CA LEU A 213 3.84 -9.86 7.92
C LEU A 213 4.85 -9.99 9.08
N ALA A 214 4.85 -11.11 9.83
CA ALA A 214 5.85 -11.38 10.85
C ALA A 214 7.28 -11.47 10.29
N ASP A 215 7.45 -11.79 8.99
CA ASP A 215 8.75 -11.83 8.32
C ASP A 215 9.45 -10.46 8.28
N VAL A 216 8.68 -9.37 8.40
CA VAL A 216 9.23 -8.00 8.52
C VAL A 216 10.13 -7.90 9.76
N LEU A 217 9.70 -8.44 10.91
CA LEU A 217 10.51 -8.42 12.14
C LEU A 217 11.82 -9.20 11.99
N THR A 218 11.78 -10.30 11.26
CA THR A 218 12.98 -11.09 10.95
C THR A 218 13.95 -10.31 10.06
N ARG A 219 13.42 -9.58 9.07
CA ARG A 219 14.26 -8.78 8.14
C ARG A 219 14.93 -7.58 8.81
N VAL A 220 14.27 -6.93 9.76
CA VAL A 220 14.82 -5.75 10.44
C VAL A 220 15.74 -6.11 11.61
N ALA A 221 15.70 -7.36 12.08
CA ALA A 221 16.60 -7.87 13.13
C ALA A 221 17.93 -8.39 12.58
N ALA A 222 18.06 -8.55 11.27
CA ALA A 222 19.25 -9.09 10.58
C ALA A 222 20.26 -7.99 10.29
#